data_35737075cdb600f35cc7432d1e42c5ff
#
_entry.id   35737075cdb600f35cc7432d1e42c5ff
#
_cell.length_a   1.000
_cell.length_b   1.000
_cell.length_c   1.000
_cell.angle_alpha   90.00
_cell.angle_beta   90.00
_cell.angle_gamma   90.00
#
_symmetry.space_group_name_H-M   'P 1'
#
loop_
_entity.id
_entity.type
_entity.pdbx_description
1 polymer ?
#
loop_
_entity_poly.entity_id
_entity_poly.type
_entity_poly.pdbx_seq_one_letter_code
_entity_poly.pdbx_strand_id
1 'polypeptide(L)'
;MEQLASLLLHSRTQAHSFHLGVKGVGAFSTHSALQLYYLNIVGLVDGLVEAYQGQYGLIKLQPVSGLDTNNDIKNVIAYFDKLIQAVAKLRQEEKLQMSWLQNDIDNIVTLLYSTKYKLVNLQ
;
A
#
# COMPACT_ATOMS: atom_id res chain seq x y z
N MET A 1 -13.47 -6.01 -1.81
CA MET A 1 -12.17 -6.74 -1.74
C MET A 1 -11.35 -6.64 -3.02
N GLU A 2 -11.96 -6.81 -4.17
CA GLU A 2 -11.22 -6.81 -5.44
C GLU A 2 -10.50 -5.49 -5.71
N GLN A 3 -11.18 -4.36 -5.51
CA GLN A 3 -10.59 -3.05 -5.69
C GLN A 3 -9.47 -2.78 -4.67
N LEU A 4 -9.68 -3.15 -3.41
CA LEU A 4 -8.67 -2.97 -2.35
C LEU A 4 -7.41 -3.79 -2.65
N ALA A 5 -7.56 -5.06 -2.97
CA ALA A 5 -6.42 -5.92 -3.31
C ALA A 5 -5.66 -5.41 -4.54
N SER A 6 -6.39 -5.04 -5.59
CA SER A 6 -5.79 -4.52 -6.82
C SER A 6 -5.00 -3.24 -6.56
N LEU A 7 -5.56 -2.33 -5.77
CA LEU A 7 -4.90 -1.06 -5.42
C LEU A 7 -3.63 -1.30 -4.59
N LEU A 8 -3.69 -2.21 -3.62
CA LEU A 8 -2.54 -2.50 -2.76
C LEU A 8 -1.42 -3.22 -3.53
N LEU A 9 -1.76 -4.14 -4.44
CA LEU A 9 -0.76 -4.78 -5.30
C LEU A 9 -0.11 -3.76 -6.24
N HIS A 10 -0.89 -2.83 -6.79
CA HIS A 10 -0.34 -1.73 -7.58
C HIS A 10 0.60 -0.86 -6.75
N SER A 11 0.27 -0.61 -5.49
CA SER A 11 1.09 0.21 -4.60
C SER A 11 2.47 -0.37 -4.37
N ARG A 12 2.60 -1.69 -4.38
CA ARG A 12 3.90 -2.35 -4.33
C ARG A 12 4.79 -1.91 -5.50
N THR A 13 4.25 -1.97 -6.71
CA THR A 13 4.99 -1.61 -7.91
C THR A 13 5.25 -0.10 -7.98
N GLN A 14 4.26 0.70 -7.57
CA GLN A 14 4.42 2.15 -7.53
C GLN A 14 5.51 2.57 -6.52
N ALA A 15 5.54 1.99 -5.34
CA ALA A 15 6.58 2.27 -4.36
C ALA A 15 7.97 1.86 -4.87
N HIS A 16 8.06 0.73 -5.55
CA HIS A 16 9.30 0.26 -6.17
C HIS A 16 9.77 1.23 -7.27
N SER A 17 8.85 1.72 -8.09
CA SER A 17 9.14 2.73 -9.11
C SER A 17 9.68 4.02 -8.50
N PHE A 18 9.02 4.54 -7.48
CA PHE A 18 9.51 5.71 -6.75
C PHE A 18 10.91 5.47 -6.16
N HIS A 19 11.10 4.30 -5.53
CA HIS A 19 12.36 3.88 -4.93
C HIS A 19 13.53 3.97 -5.92
N LEU A 20 13.29 3.60 -7.16
CA LEU A 20 14.32 3.61 -8.21
C LEU A 20 14.59 5.03 -8.75
N GLY A 21 13.67 5.96 -8.57
CA GLY A 21 13.74 7.28 -9.18
C GLY A 21 14.11 8.42 -8.23
N VAL A 22 14.12 8.21 -6.90
CA VAL A 22 14.44 9.29 -5.96
C VAL A 22 15.91 9.69 -6.06
N LYS A 23 16.17 10.98 -5.89
CA LYS A 23 17.53 11.54 -5.96
C LYS A 23 17.64 12.81 -5.12
N GLY A 24 18.85 13.19 -4.80
CA GLY A 24 19.13 14.42 -4.07
C GLY A 24 19.24 14.20 -2.57
N VAL A 25 19.20 15.30 -1.82
CA VAL A 25 19.35 15.30 -0.36
C VAL A 25 18.18 14.57 0.27
N GLY A 26 18.46 13.64 1.18
CA GLY A 26 17.43 12.83 1.83
C GLY A 26 16.93 11.64 1.01
N ALA A 27 17.39 11.48 -0.22
CA ALA A 27 16.91 10.43 -1.11
C ALA A 27 17.24 9.02 -0.60
N PHE A 28 18.37 8.82 0.07
CA PHE A 28 18.70 7.49 0.61
C PHE A 28 17.67 7.05 1.66
N SER A 29 17.25 7.95 2.52
CA SER A 29 16.21 7.67 3.52
C SER A 29 14.86 7.34 2.85
N THR A 30 14.47 8.10 1.86
CA THR A 30 13.25 7.86 1.08
C THR A 30 13.33 6.51 0.35
N HIS A 31 14.43 6.23 -0.31
CA HIS A 31 14.71 4.97 -1.00
C HIS A 31 14.56 3.78 -0.05
N SER A 32 15.15 3.87 1.14
CA SER A 32 15.10 2.79 2.14
C SER A 32 13.69 2.61 2.72
N ALA A 33 12.96 3.70 2.97
CA ALA A 33 11.59 3.63 3.47
C ALA A 33 10.66 2.96 2.45
N LEU A 34 10.80 3.32 1.18
CA LEU A 34 10.02 2.72 0.10
C LEU A 34 10.35 1.23 -0.08
N GLN A 35 11.61 0.85 0.08
CA GLN A 35 12.02 -0.56 0.01
C GLN A 35 11.37 -1.39 1.11
N LEU A 36 11.36 -0.91 2.34
CA LEU A 36 10.68 -1.59 3.44
C LEU A 36 9.19 -1.76 3.13
N TYR A 37 8.56 -0.74 2.55
CA TYR A 37 7.16 -0.83 2.18
C TYR A 37 6.92 -1.92 1.14
N TYR A 38 7.59 -1.85 -0.03
CA TYR A 38 7.26 -2.79 -1.10
C TYR A 38 7.66 -4.22 -0.80
N LEU A 39 8.65 -4.44 0.07
CA LEU A 39 9.01 -5.79 0.51
C LEU A 39 7.99 -6.39 1.49
N ASN A 40 7.29 -5.56 2.26
CA ASN A 40 6.39 -6.04 3.30
C ASN A 40 4.92 -6.07 2.88
N ILE A 41 4.49 -5.21 1.95
CA ILE A 41 3.08 -5.11 1.58
C ILE A 41 2.54 -6.39 0.95
N VAL A 42 3.34 -7.10 0.16
CA VAL A 42 2.90 -8.30 -0.57
C VAL A 42 2.42 -9.38 0.39
N GLY A 43 3.22 -9.68 1.42
CA GLY A 43 2.83 -10.70 2.40
C GLY A 43 1.56 -10.35 3.15
N LEU A 44 1.37 -9.07 3.47
CA LEU A 44 0.15 -8.61 4.15
C LEU A 44 -1.08 -8.69 3.23
N VAL A 45 -0.93 -8.35 1.97
CA VAL A 45 -2.01 -8.46 0.98
C VAL A 45 -2.35 -9.92 0.71
N ASP A 46 -1.34 -10.77 0.56
CA ASP A 46 -1.56 -12.20 0.36
C ASP A 46 -2.36 -12.80 1.52
N GLY A 47 -1.99 -12.48 2.76
CA GLY A 47 -2.70 -12.97 3.94
C GLY A 47 -4.16 -12.53 3.95
N LEU A 48 -4.42 -11.26 3.67
CA LEU A 48 -5.77 -10.71 3.60
C LEU A 48 -6.60 -11.38 2.50
N VAL A 49 -6.05 -11.47 1.29
CA VAL A 49 -6.77 -12.02 0.13
C VAL A 49 -7.03 -13.50 0.32
N GLU A 50 -6.06 -14.27 0.80
CA GLU A 50 -6.23 -15.70 1.02
C GLU A 50 -7.30 -15.98 2.09
N ALA A 51 -7.31 -15.21 3.18
CA ALA A 51 -8.35 -15.34 4.22
C ALA A 51 -9.74 -15.01 3.64
N TYR A 52 -9.84 -13.95 2.86
CA TYR A 52 -11.10 -13.58 2.20
C TYR A 52 -11.57 -14.68 1.24
N GLN A 53 -10.67 -15.16 0.38
CA GLN A 53 -10.99 -16.19 -0.61
C GLN A 53 -11.36 -17.51 0.04
N GLY A 54 -10.73 -17.85 1.17
CA GLY A 54 -11.09 -19.02 1.94
C GLY A 54 -12.51 -18.98 2.47
N GLN A 55 -13.01 -17.78 2.77
CA GLN A 55 -14.37 -17.58 3.28
C GLN A 55 -15.40 -17.40 2.17
N TYR A 56 -15.08 -16.64 1.13
CA TYR A 56 -16.05 -16.17 0.14
C TYR A 56 -15.81 -16.67 -1.29
N GLY A 57 -14.70 -17.35 -1.53
CA GLY A 57 -14.33 -17.79 -2.88
C GLY A 57 -13.40 -16.82 -3.59
N LEU A 58 -12.89 -17.25 -4.74
CA LEU A 58 -11.89 -16.52 -5.49
C LEU A 58 -12.39 -15.14 -5.93
N ILE A 59 -11.52 -14.15 -5.81
CA ILE A 59 -11.76 -12.81 -6.36
C ILE A 59 -11.14 -12.69 -7.76
N LYS A 60 -11.57 -11.68 -8.47
CA LYS A 60 -10.99 -11.30 -9.76
C LYS A 60 -10.31 -9.95 -9.60
N LEU A 61 -8.97 -9.94 -9.70
CA LEU A 61 -8.22 -8.68 -9.62
C LEU A 61 -8.56 -7.79 -10.82
N GLN A 62 -8.60 -6.49 -10.55
CA GLN A 62 -8.91 -5.48 -11.56
C GLN A 62 -7.62 -4.81 -12.02
N PRO A 63 -7.52 -4.44 -13.30
CA PRO A 63 -6.35 -3.71 -13.77
C PRO A 63 -6.29 -2.32 -13.11
N VAL A 64 -5.10 -1.96 -12.67
CA VAL A 64 -4.79 -0.59 -12.23
C VAL A 64 -3.70 -0.10 -13.17
N SER A 65 -4.03 0.89 -13.98
CA SER A 65 -3.16 1.31 -15.08
C SER A 65 -2.16 2.39 -14.65
N GLY A 66 -0.97 2.27 -15.23
CA GLY A 66 0.04 3.33 -15.18
C GLY A 66 0.80 3.39 -13.88
N LEU A 67 1.96 4.02 -13.96
CA LEU A 67 2.78 4.36 -12.80
C LEU A 67 3.02 5.87 -12.82
N ASP A 68 2.93 6.48 -11.64
CA ASP A 68 3.33 7.86 -11.44
C ASP A 68 4.85 7.93 -11.49
N THR A 69 5.41 8.76 -12.36
CA THR A 69 6.85 8.92 -12.53
C THR A 69 7.41 10.17 -11.86
N ASN A 70 6.57 10.91 -11.15
CA ASN A 70 7.03 12.07 -10.37
C ASN A 70 7.58 11.61 -9.02
N ASN A 71 8.91 11.55 -8.93
CA ASN A 71 9.64 11.03 -7.76
C ASN A 71 9.94 12.11 -6.71
N ASP A 72 9.40 13.32 -6.84
CA ASP A 72 9.52 14.36 -5.83
C ASP A 72 8.92 13.86 -4.51
N ILE A 73 9.63 14.11 -3.40
CA ILE A 73 9.20 13.64 -2.07
C ILE A 73 7.78 14.09 -1.71
N LYS A 74 7.39 15.30 -2.08
CA LYS A 74 6.03 15.78 -1.81
C LYS A 74 4.98 14.96 -2.55
N ASN A 75 5.27 14.56 -3.79
CA ASN A 75 4.38 13.73 -4.57
C ASN A 75 4.31 12.29 -4.02
N VAL A 76 5.45 11.76 -3.58
CA VAL A 76 5.50 10.43 -2.95
C VAL A 76 4.65 10.40 -1.68
N ILE A 77 4.80 11.41 -0.82
CA ILE A 77 3.99 11.53 0.41
C ILE A 77 2.51 11.65 0.06
N ALA A 78 2.16 12.48 -0.93
CA ALA A 78 0.77 12.65 -1.37
C ALA A 78 0.17 11.34 -1.88
N TYR A 79 0.96 10.52 -2.56
CA TYR A 79 0.53 9.20 -3.00
C TYR A 79 0.13 8.32 -1.80
N PHE A 80 0.97 8.26 -0.77
CA PHE A 80 0.66 7.46 0.42
C PHE A 80 -0.53 8.02 1.19
N ASP A 81 -0.70 9.34 1.26
CA ASP A 81 -1.89 9.94 1.87
C ASP A 81 -3.17 9.51 1.15
N LYS A 82 -3.18 9.52 -0.17
CA LYS A 82 -4.32 9.07 -0.97
C LYS A 82 -4.58 7.58 -0.78
N LEU A 83 -3.52 6.78 -0.71
CA LEU A 83 -3.64 5.34 -0.49
C LEU A 83 -4.25 5.04 0.89
N ILE A 84 -3.80 5.74 1.93
CA ILE A 84 -4.38 5.61 3.28
C ILE A 84 -5.87 5.94 3.26
N GLN A 85 -6.27 7.02 2.61
CA GLN A 85 -7.68 7.41 2.49
C GLN A 85 -8.49 6.38 1.72
N ALA A 86 -7.94 5.83 0.64
CA ALA A 86 -8.61 4.79 -0.15
C ALA A 86 -8.83 3.52 0.66
N VAL A 87 -7.84 3.09 1.44
CA VAL A 87 -7.97 1.93 2.32
C VAL A 87 -9.05 2.17 3.38
N ALA A 88 -9.07 3.35 4.00
CA ALA A 88 -10.07 3.72 4.99
C ALA A 88 -11.49 3.64 4.43
N LYS A 89 -11.67 4.02 3.17
CA LYS A 89 -12.98 3.94 2.49
C LYS A 89 -13.32 2.50 2.12
N LEU A 90 -12.39 1.78 1.48
CA LEU A 90 -12.64 0.45 0.95
C LEU A 90 -12.83 -0.61 2.03
N ARG A 91 -12.20 -0.43 3.20
CA ARG A 91 -12.37 -1.36 4.32
C ARG A 91 -13.78 -1.41 4.90
N GLN A 92 -14.64 -0.47 4.51
CA GLN A 92 -16.03 -0.42 5.00
C GLN A 92 -16.96 -1.32 4.20
N GLU A 93 -16.49 -1.94 3.14
CA GLU A 93 -17.27 -2.91 2.37
C GLU A 93 -17.86 -4.00 3.29
N GLU A 94 -19.12 -4.38 3.05
CA GLU A 94 -19.87 -5.28 3.92
C GLU A 94 -19.15 -6.61 4.18
N LYS A 95 -18.60 -7.23 3.14
CA LYS A 95 -17.92 -8.53 3.26
C LYS A 95 -16.56 -8.47 3.95
N LEU A 96 -16.05 -7.29 4.25
CA LEU A 96 -14.78 -7.10 4.95
C LEU A 96 -14.92 -6.94 6.46
N GLN A 97 -16.15 -7.06 7.03
CA GLN A 97 -16.38 -6.70 8.43
C GLN A 97 -16.04 -7.80 9.44
N MET A 98 -15.65 -8.99 9.01
CA MET A 98 -15.15 -10.02 9.91
C MET A 98 -13.90 -9.52 10.66
N SER A 99 -13.81 -9.83 11.95
CA SER A 99 -12.72 -9.33 12.79
C SER A 99 -11.33 -9.69 12.27
N TRP A 100 -11.15 -10.89 11.75
CA TRP A 100 -9.86 -11.33 11.21
C TRP A 100 -9.48 -10.59 9.93
N LEU A 101 -10.45 -10.23 9.07
CA LEU A 101 -10.18 -9.42 7.88
C LEU A 101 -9.85 -7.98 8.26
N GLN A 102 -10.57 -7.40 9.22
CA GLN A 102 -10.25 -6.06 9.73
C GLN A 102 -8.87 -6.03 10.41
N ASN A 103 -8.50 -7.08 11.15
CA ASN A 103 -7.17 -7.18 11.74
C ASN A 103 -6.07 -7.19 10.69
N ASP A 104 -6.26 -7.93 9.60
CA ASP A 104 -5.30 -7.94 8.48
C ASP A 104 -5.20 -6.56 7.83
N ILE A 105 -6.33 -5.88 7.65
CA ILE A 105 -6.34 -4.51 7.13
C ILE A 105 -5.64 -3.55 8.10
N ASP A 106 -5.83 -3.70 9.41
CA ASP A 106 -5.14 -2.90 10.42
C ASP A 106 -3.62 -3.00 10.28
N ASN A 107 -3.09 -4.19 10.01
CA ASN A 107 -1.66 -4.38 9.80
C ASN A 107 -1.17 -3.63 8.55
N ILE A 108 -1.97 -3.62 7.50
CA ILE A 108 -1.67 -2.85 6.29
C ILE A 108 -1.67 -1.35 6.59
N VAL A 109 -2.66 -0.87 7.33
CA VAL A 109 -2.75 0.54 7.74
C VAL A 109 -1.54 0.95 8.59
N THR A 110 -1.12 0.08 9.52
CA THR A 110 0.09 0.31 10.31
C THR A 110 1.31 0.48 9.42
N LEU A 111 1.48 -0.39 8.42
CA LEU A 111 2.59 -0.28 7.48
C LEU A 111 2.53 1.03 6.68
N LEU A 112 1.35 1.43 6.22
CA LEU A 112 1.16 2.68 5.49
C LEU A 112 1.56 3.90 6.33
N TYR A 113 1.08 3.99 7.56
CA TYR A 113 1.44 5.10 8.45
C TYR A 113 2.91 5.09 8.85
N SER A 114 3.48 3.92 9.10
CA SER A 114 4.91 3.78 9.41
C SER A 114 5.76 4.26 8.23
N THR A 115 5.37 3.94 7.01
CA THR A 115 6.05 4.41 5.80
C THR A 115 5.93 5.94 5.69
N LYS A 116 4.72 6.47 5.85
CA LYS A 116 4.51 7.93 5.84
C LYS A 116 5.36 8.64 6.90
N TYR A 117 5.42 8.09 8.10
CA TYR A 117 6.27 8.66 9.17
C TYR A 117 7.72 8.81 8.69
N LYS A 118 8.28 7.77 8.09
CA LYS A 118 9.67 7.79 7.61
C LYS A 118 9.87 8.81 6.48
N LEU A 119 8.91 8.87 5.55
CA LEU A 119 8.97 9.80 4.43
C LEU A 119 8.92 11.26 4.89
N VAL A 120 8.12 11.55 5.91
CA VAL A 120 7.93 12.93 6.40
C VAL A 120 9.06 13.36 7.32
N ASN A 121 9.54 12.47 8.19
CA ASN A 121 10.39 12.86 9.33
C ASN A 121 11.85 12.45 9.22
N LEU A 122 12.20 11.48 8.40
CA LEU A 122 13.56 10.92 8.38
C LEU A 122 14.36 11.34 7.15
N GLN A 123 14.09 12.50 6.65
CA GLN A 123 14.81 13.07 5.50
C GLN A 123 16.19 13.59 5.87
#